data_c2c31a59e2ede20ff5d54003a933a826
#
_entry.id   c2c31a59e2ede20ff5d54003a933a826
#
_cell.length_a   1.000
_cell.length_b   1.000
_cell.length_c   1.000
_cell.angle_alpha   90.00
_cell.angle_beta   90.00
_cell.angle_gamma   90.00
#
_symmetry.space_group_name_H-M   'P 1'
#
loop_
_entity.id
_entity.type
_entity.pdbx_description
1 polymer ?
#
loop_
_entity_poly.entity_id
_entity_poly.type
_entity_poly.pdbx_seq_one_letter_code
_entity_poly.pdbx_strand_id
1 'polypeptide(L)'
;MGVRIRRYCGPYFLEFEGDKIREYCGPYIYEINGNNLRKYCGPYIFSFDGNRIRRYCGPYLMELDGNNIREYCGPYVYSIEGNKIRKYCGPYLYEVDGNLTREQWLALITILFIRW
;
A
#
# COMPACT_ATOMS: atom_id res chain seq x y z
N MET A 1 10.29 -9.02 12.80
CA MET A 1 9.32 -9.89 12.13
C MET A 1 8.54 -9.11 11.11
N GLY A 2 8.39 -9.66 9.92
CA GLY A 2 7.73 -8.98 8.85
C GLY A 2 6.23 -9.19 8.82
N VAL A 3 5.54 -8.30 8.12
CA VAL A 3 4.12 -8.44 7.82
C VAL A 3 4.03 -8.91 6.38
N ARG A 4 3.29 -9.99 6.16
CA ARG A 4 3.22 -10.64 4.85
C ARG A 4 1.92 -10.33 4.17
N ILE A 5 2.00 -10.16 2.85
CA ILE A 5 0.85 -9.82 2.01
C ILE A 5 0.64 -10.96 1.03
N ARG A 6 -0.63 -11.36 0.86
CA ARG A 6 -0.96 -12.40 -0.10
C ARG A 6 -2.26 -12.05 -0.83
N ARG A 7 -2.46 -12.66 -1.98
CA ARG A 7 -3.77 -12.64 -2.61
C ARG A 7 -4.73 -13.42 -1.72
N TYR A 8 -5.98 -13.02 -1.72
CA TYR A 8 -6.97 -13.70 -0.89
C TYR A 8 -7.00 -15.18 -1.27
N CYS A 9 -6.78 -16.04 -0.27
CA CYS A 9 -6.66 -17.48 -0.42
C CYS A 9 -5.52 -17.91 -1.37
N GLY A 10 -4.48 -17.07 -1.50
CA GLY A 10 -3.35 -17.37 -2.35
C GLY A 10 -2.02 -17.34 -1.60
N PRO A 11 -0.90 -17.47 -2.31
CA PRO A 11 0.42 -17.45 -1.67
C PRO A 11 0.85 -16.04 -1.31
N TYR A 12 1.80 -15.94 -0.36
CA TYR A 12 2.44 -14.67 -0.04
C TYR A 12 3.26 -14.19 -1.22
N PHE A 13 3.26 -12.86 -1.45
CA PHE A 13 4.08 -12.29 -2.52
C PHE A 13 4.83 -11.03 -2.11
N LEU A 14 4.47 -10.41 -0.99
CA LEU A 14 5.19 -9.25 -0.44
C LEU A 14 5.39 -9.43 1.04
N GLU A 15 6.44 -8.79 1.54
CA GLU A 15 6.70 -8.74 2.98
C GLU A 15 7.19 -7.35 3.36
N PHE A 16 6.64 -6.78 4.43
CA PHE A 16 7.08 -5.53 5.01
C PHE A 16 7.97 -5.83 6.19
N GLU A 17 9.20 -5.32 6.15
CA GLU A 17 10.13 -5.40 7.27
C GLU A 17 10.48 -3.99 7.72
N GLY A 18 9.69 -3.47 8.68
CA GLY A 18 9.85 -2.09 9.10
C GLY A 18 9.59 -1.17 7.93
N ASP A 19 10.60 -0.36 7.58
CA ASP A 19 10.49 0.61 6.48
C ASP A 19 10.79 0.03 5.12
N LYS A 20 11.20 -1.25 5.06
CA LYS A 20 11.60 -1.87 3.80
C LYS A 20 10.56 -2.86 3.36
N ILE A 21 10.37 -2.93 2.06
CA ILE A 21 9.37 -3.81 1.44
C ILE A 21 10.09 -4.67 0.42
N ARG A 22 9.84 -5.97 0.48
CA ARG A 22 10.49 -6.90 -0.42
C ARG A 22 9.49 -7.91 -0.99
N GLU A 23 9.88 -8.55 -2.07
CA GLU A 23 9.16 -9.74 -2.51
C GLU A 23 9.32 -10.82 -1.47
N TYR A 24 8.29 -11.63 -1.28
CA TYR A 24 8.36 -12.69 -0.29
C TYR A 24 9.51 -13.62 -0.61
N CYS A 25 10.43 -13.79 0.34
CA CYS A 25 11.67 -14.55 0.17
C CYS A 25 12.56 -14.02 -0.95
N GLY A 26 12.45 -12.72 -1.27
CA GLY A 26 13.24 -12.10 -2.32
C GLY A 26 13.96 -10.85 -1.85
N PRO A 27 14.52 -10.07 -2.77
CA PRO A 27 15.25 -8.86 -2.42
C PRO A 27 14.32 -7.72 -2.03
N TYR A 28 14.87 -6.71 -1.35
CA TYR A 28 14.13 -5.47 -1.08
C TYR A 28 13.86 -4.77 -2.41
N ILE A 29 12.63 -4.25 -2.56
CA ILE A 29 12.22 -3.57 -3.78
C ILE A 29 11.77 -2.13 -3.52
N TYR A 30 11.25 -1.84 -2.33
CA TYR A 30 10.77 -0.51 -1.97
C TYR A 30 11.20 -0.16 -0.57
N GLU A 31 11.22 1.14 -0.28
CA GLU A 31 11.56 1.64 1.04
C GLU A 31 10.70 2.86 1.37
N ILE A 32 10.19 2.91 2.61
CA ILE A 32 9.47 4.07 3.12
C ILE A 32 10.48 4.91 3.91
N ASN A 33 10.57 6.19 3.58
CA ASN A 33 11.44 7.11 4.29
C ASN A 33 10.61 8.31 4.74
N GLY A 34 10.18 8.28 6.01
CA GLY A 34 9.26 9.27 6.51
C GLY A 34 7.92 9.17 5.80
N ASN A 35 7.54 10.21 5.07
CA ASN A 35 6.29 10.25 4.32
C ASN A 35 6.50 9.98 2.83
N ASN A 36 7.66 9.45 2.45
CA ASN A 36 7.99 9.22 1.06
C ASN A 36 8.18 7.74 0.77
N LEU A 37 7.81 7.32 -0.42
CA LEU A 37 8.00 5.95 -0.89
C LEU A 37 8.90 5.97 -2.10
N ARG A 38 9.90 5.09 -2.11
CA ARG A 38 10.86 5.00 -3.20
C ARG A 38 11.19 3.55 -3.51
N LYS A 39 11.76 3.32 -4.67
CA LYS A 39 12.40 2.04 -4.95
C LYS A 39 13.63 1.93 -4.05
N TYR A 40 13.93 0.72 -3.64
CA TYR A 40 15.06 0.50 -2.74
C TYR A 40 16.35 1.03 -3.38
N CYS A 41 17.02 1.94 -2.66
CA CYS A 41 18.22 2.63 -3.14
C CYS A 41 17.96 3.49 -4.37
N GLY A 42 16.72 3.93 -4.60
CA GLY A 42 16.37 4.77 -5.73
C GLY A 42 15.79 6.11 -5.32
N PRO A 43 15.32 6.90 -6.29
CA PRO A 43 14.71 8.18 -5.97
C PRO A 43 13.32 8.03 -5.38
N TYR A 44 12.84 9.09 -4.70
CA TYR A 44 11.46 9.12 -4.23
C TYR A 44 10.51 9.16 -5.42
N ILE A 45 9.41 8.39 -5.32
CA ILE A 45 8.43 8.30 -6.38
C ILE A 45 7.07 8.79 -5.90
N PHE A 46 6.71 8.46 -4.66
CA PHE A 46 5.42 8.85 -4.08
C PHE A 46 5.65 9.50 -2.73
N SER A 47 4.66 10.29 -2.32
CA SER A 47 4.66 10.96 -1.04
C SER A 47 3.28 10.82 -0.42
N PHE A 48 3.24 10.71 0.91
CA PHE A 48 2.00 10.58 1.66
C PHE A 48 1.76 11.88 2.42
N ASP A 49 0.58 12.46 2.24
CA ASP A 49 0.20 13.70 2.92
C ASP A 49 -1.07 13.40 3.71
N GLY A 50 -0.89 13.12 5.01
CA GLY A 50 -2.00 12.64 5.82
C GLY A 50 -2.49 11.30 5.30
N ASN A 51 -3.72 11.25 4.82
CA ASN A 51 -4.32 10.03 4.26
C ASN A 51 -4.28 10.02 2.74
N ARG A 52 -3.53 10.93 2.12
CA ARG A 52 -3.51 11.09 0.67
C ARG A 52 -2.20 10.58 0.10
N ILE A 53 -2.27 10.00 -1.07
CA ILE A 53 -1.11 9.50 -1.80
C ILE A 53 -0.96 10.38 -3.04
N ARG A 54 0.27 10.87 -3.24
CA ARG A 54 0.59 11.72 -4.39
C ARG A 54 1.91 11.28 -4.99
N ARG A 55 2.13 11.62 -6.25
CA ARG A 55 3.46 11.49 -6.81
C ARG A 55 4.38 12.49 -6.12
N TYR A 56 5.63 12.11 -5.94
CA TYR A 56 6.60 13.01 -5.29
C TYR A 56 6.64 14.32 -6.06
N CYS A 57 6.34 15.42 -5.37
CA CYS A 57 6.22 16.76 -5.97
C CYS A 57 5.18 16.81 -7.11
N GLY A 58 4.14 15.99 -7.04
CA GLY A 58 3.11 15.94 -8.05
C GLY A 58 1.70 15.97 -7.48
N PRO A 59 0.70 15.67 -8.30
CA PRO A 59 -0.70 15.74 -7.87
C PRO A 59 -1.09 14.57 -6.99
N TYR A 60 -2.16 14.75 -6.21
CA TYR A 60 -2.75 13.66 -5.44
C TYR A 60 -3.36 12.62 -6.37
N LEU A 61 -3.21 11.35 -5.99
CA LEU A 61 -3.71 10.23 -6.79
C LEU A 61 -4.82 9.47 -6.10
N MET A 62 -4.66 9.17 -4.81
CA MET A 62 -5.61 8.37 -4.05
C MET A 62 -5.71 8.89 -2.63
N GLU A 63 -6.80 8.51 -1.97
CA GLU A 63 -7.05 8.91 -0.60
C GLU A 63 -7.61 7.75 0.19
N LEU A 64 -7.15 7.58 1.43
CA LEU A 64 -7.70 6.61 2.37
C LEU A 64 -8.66 7.36 3.29
N ASP A 65 -9.96 7.08 3.15
CA ASP A 65 -11.01 7.72 3.94
C ASP A 65 -11.59 6.69 4.90
N GLY A 66 -11.10 6.69 6.15
CA GLY A 66 -11.45 5.65 7.10
C GLY A 66 -10.95 4.31 6.59
N ASN A 67 -11.86 3.39 6.33
CA ASN A 67 -11.53 2.07 5.79
C ASN A 67 -11.78 1.98 4.28
N ASN A 68 -12.11 3.08 3.64
CA ASN A 68 -12.40 3.10 2.21
C ASN A 68 -11.28 3.78 1.44
N ILE A 69 -10.98 3.26 0.27
CA ILE A 69 -9.94 3.78 -0.60
C ILE A 69 -10.62 4.34 -1.84
N ARG A 70 -10.27 5.57 -2.19
CA ARG A 70 -10.86 6.21 -3.37
C ARG A 70 -9.79 6.92 -4.18
N GLU A 71 -10.08 7.15 -5.45
CA GLU A 71 -9.31 8.08 -6.25
C GLU A 71 -9.53 9.47 -5.69
N TYR A 72 -8.52 10.33 -5.77
CA TYR A 72 -8.63 11.67 -5.19
C TYR A 72 -9.79 12.40 -5.85
N CYS A 73 -10.72 12.88 -5.01
CA CYS A 73 -11.96 13.52 -5.44
C CYS A 73 -12.82 12.62 -6.34
N GLY A 74 -12.66 11.30 -6.21
CA GLY A 74 -13.44 10.35 -6.98
C GLY A 74 -14.26 9.40 -6.12
N PRO A 75 -14.85 8.37 -6.72
CA PRO A 75 -15.64 7.41 -5.96
C PRO A 75 -14.76 6.43 -5.21
N TYR A 76 -15.33 5.76 -4.22
CA TYR A 76 -14.64 4.67 -3.54
C TYR A 76 -14.41 3.52 -4.50
N VAL A 77 -13.21 2.95 -4.48
CA VAL A 77 -12.85 1.84 -5.37
C VAL A 77 -12.46 0.59 -4.61
N TYR A 78 -11.94 0.73 -3.39
CA TYR A 78 -11.53 -0.39 -2.55
C TYR A 78 -11.93 -0.13 -1.10
N SER A 79 -11.92 -1.18 -0.30
CA SER A 79 -12.25 -1.09 1.11
C SER A 79 -11.36 -2.04 1.90
N ILE A 80 -11.02 -1.65 3.12
CA ILE A 80 -10.24 -2.47 4.03
C ILE A 80 -11.18 -2.98 5.11
N GLU A 81 -11.25 -4.30 5.29
CA GLU A 81 -12.02 -4.91 6.37
C GLU A 81 -11.08 -5.74 7.24
N GLY A 82 -10.74 -5.20 8.41
CA GLY A 82 -9.77 -5.85 9.26
C GLY A 82 -8.43 -5.91 8.57
N ASN A 83 -7.99 -7.10 8.21
CA ASN A 83 -6.74 -7.32 7.50
C ASN A 83 -6.92 -7.71 6.04
N LYS A 84 -8.10 -7.45 5.48
CA LYS A 84 -8.40 -7.81 4.08
C LYS A 84 -8.69 -6.58 3.26
N ILE A 85 -8.26 -6.61 2.01
CA ILE A 85 -8.55 -5.56 1.04
C ILE A 85 -9.51 -6.14 0.00
N ARG A 86 -10.59 -5.41 -0.27
CA ARG A 86 -11.61 -5.86 -1.22
C ARG A 86 -11.97 -4.72 -2.16
N LYS A 87 -12.56 -5.06 -3.30
CA LYS A 87 -13.21 -4.03 -4.11
C LYS A 87 -14.37 -3.46 -3.31
N TYR A 88 -14.63 -2.17 -3.48
CA TYR A 88 -15.73 -1.53 -2.79
C TYR A 88 -17.03 -2.24 -3.17
N CYS A 89 -17.71 -2.79 -2.16
CA CYS A 89 -18.89 -3.62 -2.34
C CYS A 89 -18.65 -4.84 -3.24
N GLY A 90 -17.42 -5.35 -3.25
CA GLY A 90 -17.05 -6.49 -4.09
C GLY A 90 -16.28 -7.56 -3.34
N PRO A 91 -15.64 -8.47 -4.08
CA PRO A 91 -14.93 -9.60 -3.46
C PRO A 91 -13.63 -9.19 -2.80
N TYR A 92 -13.14 -10.02 -1.89
CA TYR A 92 -11.82 -9.82 -1.30
C TYR A 92 -10.74 -10.06 -2.35
N LEU A 93 -9.69 -9.23 -2.33
CA LEU A 93 -8.58 -9.29 -3.27
C LEU A 93 -7.28 -9.71 -2.61
N TYR A 94 -6.99 -9.16 -1.43
CA TYR A 94 -5.72 -9.35 -0.73
C TYR A 94 -5.95 -9.53 0.75
N GLU A 95 -4.97 -10.15 1.40
CA GLU A 95 -5.00 -10.33 2.84
C GLU A 95 -3.64 -9.98 3.41
N VAL A 96 -3.64 -9.28 4.55
CA VAL A 96 -2.43 -8.85 5.27
C VAL A 96 -2.31 -9.75 6.50
N ASP A 97 -1.18 -10.44 6.62
CA ASP A 97 -0.93 -11.30 7.76
C ASP A 97 -0.05 -10.53 8.75
N GLY A 98 -0.69 -9.86 9.69
CA GLY A 98 -0.05 -9.00 10.67
C GLY A 98 -0.70 -7.63 10.70
N ASN A 99 -0.04 -6.69 11.36
CA ASN A 99 -0.54 -5.33 11.51
C ASN A 99 0.38 -4.36 10.80
N LEU A 100 -0.19 -3.45 10.02
CA LEU A 100 0.54 -2.39 9.33
C LEU A 100 0.23 -1.05 9.98
N THR A 101 1.24 -0.16 10.00
CA THR A 101 1.03 1.24 10.35
C THR A 101 0.29 1.94 9.22
N ARG A 102 -0.15 3.17 9.45
CA ARG A 102 -0.83 3.95 8.42
C ARG A 102 0.06 4.15 7.19
N GLU A 103 1.33 4.51 7.41
CA GLU A 103 2.27 4.72 6.31
C GLU A 103 2.49 3.43 5.53
N GLN A 104 2.56 2.30 6.22
CA GLN A 104 2.69 1.01 5.54
C GLN A 104 1.42 0.66 4.74
N TRP A 105 0.24 0.96 5.28
CA TRP A 105 -1.01 0.77 4.54
C TRP A 105 -1.04 1.62 3.26
N LEU A 106 -0.62 2.89 3.37
CA LEU A 106 -0.57 3.79 2.21
C LEU A 106 0.43 3.28 1.17
N ALA A 107 1.58 2.80 1.63
CA ALA A 107 2.57 2.22 0.72
C ALA A 107 2.03 0.97 0.03
N LEU A 108 1.33 0.11 0.76
CA LEU A 108 0.74 -1.09 0.17
C LEU A 108 -0.30 -0.74 -0.89
N ILE A 109 -1.17 0.22 -0.61
CA ILE A 109 -2.17 0.68 -1.57
C ILE A 109 -1.48 1.19 -2.83
N THR A 110 -0.41 1.96 -2.68
CA THR A 110 0.36 2.49 -3.79
C THR A 110 0.94 1.37 -4.64
N ILE A 111 1.54 0.38 -4.00
CA ILE A 111 2.18 -0.74 -4.70
C ILE A 111 1.15 -1.58 -5.45
N LEU A 112 -0.01 -1.82 -4.84
CA LEU A 112 -1.01 -2.71 -5.41
C LEU A 112 -1.84 -2.07 -6.51
N PHE A 113 -2.15 -0.77 -6.39
CA PHE A 113 -3.20 -0.17 -7.19
C PHE A 113 -2.76 1.01 -8.05
N ILE A 114 -1.58 1.56 -7.82
CA ILE A 114 -1.11 2.71 -8.58
C ILE A 114 0.01 2.25 -9.52
N ARG A 115 -0.04 2.72 -10.75
CA ARG A 115 1.01 2.42 -11.72
C ARG A 115 2.25 3.28 -11.45
N TRP A 116 3.37 2.62 -11.48
CA TRP A 116 4.69 3.25 -11.25
C TRP A 116 5.38 3.74 -12.57
#